data_35a0da7d36ccd292d71eb97bccb8ea4c
#
_entry.id   35a0da7d36ccd292d71eb97bccb8ea4c
#
_cell.length_a   1.000
_cell.length_b   1.000
_cell.length_c   1.000
_cell.angle_alpha   90.00
_cell.angle_beta   90.00
_cell.angle_gamma   90.00
#
_symmetry.space_group_name_H-M   'P 1'
#
loop_
_entity.id
_entity.type
_entity.pdbx_description
1 polymer ?
#
loop_
_entity_poly.entity_id
_entity_poly.type
_entity_poly.pdbx_seq_one_letter_code
_entity_poly.pdbx_strand_id
1 'polypeptide(L)'
;GMPGRMTTVHLSLSDATGDSAILEWIDGELTIHHDRAYQVMTNEPRFEDQLAITRYWGRVDGTVFLPGTSRAEDRFARASFLINAIPKTDDTREAAAAVFSVIRNASAPWGVSVDDQPNLSTTRWRVVADHKDRLYYFESVYSPNVFWVDLKNIDFAEATGVRMLDLGPNQRNIFSGEVSEAFVVAQPFTFEPAE
;
A
#
# COMPACT_ATOMS: atom_id res chain seq x y z
N GLY A 1 -7.68 -6.05 15.83
CA GLY A 1 -8.72 -5.02 15.79
C GLY A 1 -9.03 -4.53 17.20
N MET A 2 -9.59 -3.35 17.32
CA MET A 2 -10.12 -2.92 18.62
C MET A 2 -11.50 -3.53 18.80
N PRO A 3 -11.82 -4.14 19.95
CA PRO A 3 -13.15 -4.69 20.20
C PRO A 3 -14.24 -3.62 19.98
N GLY A 4 -15.30 -3.97 19.26
CA GLY A 4 -16.44 -3.10 19.00
C GLY A 4 -16.27 -2.04 17.89
N ARG A 5 -15.18 -2.05 17.12
CA ARG A 5 -15.03 -1.21 15.92
C ARG A 5 -15.03 -2.08 14.67
N MET A 6 -16.10 -1.99 13.91
CA MET A 6 -16.11 -2.46 12.51
C MET A 6 -15.22 -1.52 11.69
N THR A 7 -14.20 -2.07 11.06
CA THR A 7 -13.36 -1.32 10.12
C THR A 7 -13.92 -1.57 8.73
N THR A 8 -14.41 -0.53 8.07
CA THR A 8 -14.71 -0.60 6.64
C THR A 8 -13.38 -0.70 5.90
N VAL A 9 -13.29 -1.63 4.98
CA VAL A 9 -12.12 -1.82 4.13
C VAL A 9 -12.48 -1.50 2.69
N HIS A 10 -11.54 -0.92 1.97
CA HIS A 10 -11.61 -0.71 0.54
C HIS A 10 -10.61 -1.66 -0.11
N LEU A 11 -10.87 -2.08 -1.33
CA LEU A 11 -9.98 -2.93 -2.08
C LEU A 11 -9.57 -2.24 -3.37
N SER A 12 -8.27 -2.09 -3.60
CA SER A 12 -7.72 -1.65 -4.88
C SER A 12 -7.16 -2.84 -5.61
N LEU A 13 -7.56 -3.00 -6.86
CA LEU A 13 -7.07 -4.04 -7.77
C LEU A 13 -6.37 -3.38 -8.94
N SER A 14 -5.27 -3.98 -9.37
CA SER A 14 -4.59 -3.60 -10.61
C SER A 14 -3.97 -4.83 -11.27
N ASP A 15 -3.78 -4.78 -12.58
CA ASP A 15 -3.22 -5.89 -13.33
C ASP A 15 -2.02 -5.48 -14.20
N ALA A 16 -1.42 -6.48 -14.88
CA ALA A 16 -0.25 -6.27 -15.72
C ALA A 16 -0.54 -5.45 -16.99
N THR A 17 -1.79 -5.21 -17.35
CA THR A 17 -2.18 -4.32 -18.45
C THR A 17 -2.24 -2.86 -18.02
N GLY A 18 -2.12 -2.59 -16.72
CA GLY A 18 -2.28 -1.28 -16.09
C GLY A 18 -3.74 -0.88 -15.90
N ASP A 19 -4.66 -1.85 -15.97
CA ASP A 19 -6.06 -1.63 -15.60
C ASP A 19 -6.24 -1.58 -14.08
N SER A 20 -7.24 -0.86 -13.61
CA SER A 20 -7.42 -0.57 -12.18
C SER A 20 -8.88 -0.49 -11.79
N ALA A 21 -9.21 -1.03 -10.62
CA ALA A 21 -10.52 -0.93 -10.01
C ALA A 21 -10.42 -0.69 -8.51
N ILE A 22 -11.32 0.13 -7.99
CA ILE A 22 -11.48 0.39 -6.56
C ILE A 22 -12.86 -0.08 -6.13
N LEU A 23 -12.90 -0.90 -5.10
CA LEU A 23 -14.09 -1.49 -4.55
C LEU A 23 -14.35 -0.92 -3.17
N GLU A 24 -15.53 -0.34 -2.97
CA GLU A 24 -16.00 0.20 -1.70
C GLU A 24 -17.32 -0.46 -1.29
N TRP A 25 -17.51 -0.67 -0.01
CA TRP A 25 -18.81 -1.08 0.56
C TRP A 25 -19.46 0.14 1.18
N ILE A 26 -20.49 0.65 0.49
CA ILE A 26 -21.22 1.85 0.87
C ILE A 26 -22.62 1.44 1.30
N ASP A 27 -22.95 1.71 2.57
CA ASP A 27 -24.25 1.35 3.16
C ASP A 27 -24.60 -0.16 3.02
N GLY A 28 -23.56 -1.02 3.01
CA GLY A 28 -23.70 -2.47 2.86
C GLY A 28 -23.71 -2.97 1.41
N GLU A 29 -23.67 -2.07 0.44
CA GLU A 29 -23.67 -2.41 -0.98
C GLU A 29 -22.28 -2.23 -1.59
N LEU A 30 -21.88 -3.15 -2.48
CA LEU A 30 -20.62 -3.08 -3.21
C LEU A 30 -20.72 -2.04 -4.34
N THR A 31 -19.88 -1.03 -4.27
CA THR A 31 -19.67 -0.05 -5.34
C THR A 31 -18.31 -0.29 -6.00
N ILE A 32 -18.29 -0.38 -7.33
CA ILE A 32 -17.08 -0.62 -8.11
C ILE A 32 -16.79 0.61 -8.97
N HIS A 33 -15.63 1.20 -8.75
CA HIS A 33 -15.08 2.28 -9.57
C HIS A 33 -14.01 1.67 -10.48
N HIS A 34 -14.27 1.60 -11.76
CA HIS A 34 -13.38 0.97 -12.73
C HIS A 34 -12.92 1.98 -13.78
N ASP A 35 -11.67 2.30 -13.78
CA ASP A 35 -11.00 3.12 -14.78
C ASP A 35 -9.48 2.99 -14.60
N ARG A 36 -8.77 2.91 -15.71
CA ARG A 36 -7.30 2.91 -15.74
C ARG A 36 -6.68 4.15 -15.07
N ALA A 37 -7.39 5.25 -15.02
CA ALA A 37 -6.97 6.48 -14.35
C ALA A 37 -7.10 6.43 -12.81
N TYR A 38 -7.79 5.44 -12.26
CA TYR A 38 -8.00 5.30 -10.81
C TYR A 38 -6.82 4.59 -10.14
N GLN A 39 -5.70 5.28 -10.06
CA GLN A 39 -4.41 4.75 -9.62
C GLN A 39 -4.14 4.95 -8.12
N VAL A 40 -4.99 5.66 -7.41
CA VAL A 40 -4.81 5.98 -5.99
C VAL A 40 -6.06 5.63 -5.21
N MET A 41 -5.86 5.00 -4.07
CA MET A 41 -6.89 4.76 -3.07
C MET A 41 -6.31 5.04 -1.68
N THR A 42 -7.11 5.69 -0.84
CA THR A 42 -6.83 5.84 0.60
C THR A 42 -8.08 5.45 1.40
N ASN A 43 -8.18 5.87 2.64
CA ASN A 43 -9.32 5.57 3.51
C ASN A 43 -10.55 6.45 3.17
N GLU A 44 -11.22 7.01 4.18
CA GLU A 44 -12.31 7.98 4.03
C GLU A 44 -11.80 9.36 3.56
N PRO A 45 -12.62 10.19 2.95
CA PRO A 45 -14.03 9.96 2.56
C PRO A 45 -14.18 8.99 1.38
N ARG A 46 -15.44 8.80 0.88
CA ARG A 46 -15.72 7.96 -0.30
C ARG A 46 -14.86 8.35 -1.49
N PHE A 47 -14.58 7.42 -2.36
CA PHE A 47 -13.68 7.63 -3.50
C PHE A 47 -14.09 8.81 -4.38
N GLU A 48 -15.39 8.99 -4.64
CA GLU A 48 -15.89 10.12 -5.43
C GLU A 48 -15.63 11.47 -4.77
N ASP A 49 -15.74 11.56 -3.44
CA ASP A 49 -15.44 12.77 -2.69
C ASP A 49 -13.93 13.08 -2.74
N GLN A 50 -13.09 12.05 -2.68
CA GLN A 50 -11.64 12.22 -2.82
C GLN A 50 -11.25 12.72 -4.20
N LEU A 51 -11.91 12.25 -5.27
CA LEU A 51 -11.74 12.78 -6.61
C LEU A 51 -12.15 14.25 -6.69
N ALA A 52 -13.24 14.65 -6.02
CA ALA A 52 -13.68 16.04 -5.98
C ALA A 52 -12.67 16.96 -5.27
N ILE A 53 -12.14 16.51 -4.12
CA ILE A 53 -11.10 17.22 -3.36
C ILE A 53 -9.81 17.36 -4.19
N THR A 54 -9.41 16.29 -4.87
CA THR A 54 -8.22 16.30 -5.73
C THR A 54 -8.36 17.29 -6.90
N ARG A 55 -9.56 17.37 -7.50
CA ARG A 55 -9.84 18.40 -8.52
C ARG A 55 -9.69 19.83 -7.99
N TYR A 56 -10.05 20.07 -6.73
CA TYR A 56 -9.81 21.37 -6.10
C TYR A 56 -8.31 21.68 -6.02
N TRP A 57 -7.50 20.76 -5.51
CA TRP A 57 -6.04 20.92 -5.41
C TRP A 57 -5.38 21.12 -6.78
N GLY A 58 -5.87 20.45 -7.81
CA GLY A 58 -5.40 20.66 -9.18
C GLY A 58 -5.65 22.07 -9.73
N ARG A 59 -6.68 22.77 -9.20
CA ARG A 59 -6.99 24.17 -9.58
C ARG A 59 -6.14 25.20 -8.84
N VAL A 60 -5.67 24.88 -7.63
CA VAL A 60 -4.82 25.79 -6.84
C VAL A 60 -3.33 25.59 -7.11
N ASP A 61 -3.00 24.98 -8.24
CA ASP A 61 -1.64 24.67 -8.70
C ASP A 61 -0.92 23.66 -7.79
N GLY A 62 -1.17 22.37 -8.01
CA GLY A 62 -0.54 21.25 -7.30
C GLY A 62 0.99 21.18 -7.40
N THR A 63 1.62 22.03 -8.23
CA THR A 63 3.08 22.15 -8.27
C THR A 63 3.65 22.99 -7.12
N VAL A 64 2.83 23.87 -6.52
CA VAL A 64 3.24 24.81 -5.47
C VAL A 64 2.61 24.45 -4.13
N PHE A 65 1.38 23.95 -4.12
CA PHE A 65 0.62 23.63 -2.92
C PHE A 65 0.03 22.24 -2.99
N LEU A 66 0.55 21.34 -2.14
CA LEU A 66 -0.07 20.06 -1.84
C LEU A 66 -0.43 20.02 -0.35
N PRO A 67 -1.58 19.43 0.03
CA PRO A 67 -1.96 19.32 1.42
C PRO A 67 -0.98 18.43 2.19
N GLY A 68 -0.56 18.83 3.39
CA GLY A 68 0.55 18.23 4.12
C GLY A 68 0.19 17.31 5.28
N THR A 69 -1.10 17.15 5.61
CA THR A 69 -1.49 16.37 6.78
C THR A 69 -1.49 14.85 6.52
N SER A 70 -1.64 14.06 7.59
CA SER A 70 -1.78 12.60 7.50
C SER A 70 -3.22 12.15 7.23
N ARG A 71 -4.15 13.07 7.03
CA ARG A 71 -5.55 12.76 6.69
C ARG A 71 -5.63 12.03 5.35
N ALA A 72 -6.62 11.17 5.20
CA ALA A 72 -6.74 10.31 4.03
C ALA A 72 -6.89 11.10 2.72
N GLU A 73 -7.73 12.13 2.71
CA GLU A 73 -7.96 13.01 1.58
C GLU A 73 -6.72 13.78 1.16
N ASP A 74 -5.91 14.22 2.12
CA ASP A 74 -4.64 14.92 1.87
C ASP A 74 -3.59 13.98 1.28
N ARG A 75 -3.53 12.75 1.80
CA ARG A 75 -2.65 11.69 1.25
C ARG A 75 -3.07 11.30 -0.16
N PHE A 76 -4.38 11.23 -0.42
CA PHE A 76 -4.92 10.95 -1.74
C PHE A 76 -4.52 12.02 -2.75
N ALA A 77 -4.71 13.31 -2.42
CA ALA A 77 -4.34 14.42 -3.28
C ALA A 77 -2.83 14.43 -3.60
N ARG A 78 -1.97 14.22 -2.59
CA ARG A 78 -0.52 14.13 -2.79
C ARG A 78 -0.13 12.95 -3.68
N ALA A 79 -0.65 11.76 -3.39
CA ALA A 79 -0.33 10.57 -4.17
C ALA A 79 -0.81 10.71 -5.62
N SER A 80 -2.01 11.25 -5.83
CA SER A 80 -2.57 11.48 -7.17
C SER A 80 -1.73 12.47 -8.00
N PHE A 81 -1.21 13.51 -7.38
CA PHE A 81 -0.30 14.42 -8.05
C PHE A 81 1.04 13.75 -8.35
N LEU A 82 1.66 13.15 -7.34
CA LEU A 82 3.02 12.63 -7.43
C LEU A 82 3.13 11.44 -8.39
N ILE A 83 2.17 10.52 -8.41
CA ILE A 83 2.22 9.36 -9.32
C ILE A 83 2.20 9.78 -10.80
N ASN A 84 1.61 10.93 -11.11
CA ASN A 84 1.60 11.50 -12.45
C ASN A 84 2.84 12.36 -12.74
N ALA A 85 3.51 12.87 -11.71
CA ALA A 85 4.66 13.77 -11.81
C ALA A 85 6.00 13.03 -11.85
N ILE A 86 6.09 11.81 -11.34
CA ILE A 86 7.33 11.03 -11.37
C ILE A 86 7.73 10.65 -12.81
N PRO A 87 9.03 10.59 -13.12
CA PRO A 87 9.49 10.18 -14.44
C PRO A 87 9.01 8.76 -14.78
N LYS A 88 8.62 8.56 -16.02
CA LYS A 88 8.36 7.22 -16.56
C LYS A 88 9.67 6.64 -17.06
N THR A 89 9.93 5.39 -16.73
CA THR A 89 11.15 4.66 -17.10
C THR A 89 10.80 3.22 -17.47
N ASP A 90 11.60 2.62 -18.33
CA ASP A 90 11.51 1.20 -18.66
C ASP A 90 12.39 0.34 -17.73
N ASP A 91 13.23 0.94 -16.90
CA ASP A 91 13.98 0.24 -15.84
C ASP A 91 13.05 -0.03 -14.66
N THR A 92 12.78 -1.32 -14.42
CA THR A 92 11.84 -1.77 -13.37
C THR A 92 12.30 -1.42 -11.97
N ARG A 93 13.63 -1.34 -11.71
CA ARG A 93 14.16 -0.94 -10.39
C ARG A 93 13.97 0.56 -10.16
N GLU A 94 14.22 1.38 -11.17
CA GLU A 94 13.96 2.82 -11.10
C GLU A 94 12.46 3.08 -10.92
N ALA A 95 11.60 2.37 -11.65
CA ALA A 95 10.16 2.47 -11.52
C ALA A 95 9.70 2.12 -10.08
N ALA A 96 10.17 1.00 -9.53
CA ALA A 96 9.86 0.61 -8.15
C ALA A 96 10.36 1.65 -7.13
N ALA A 97 11.58 2.17 -7.30
CA ALA A 97 12.13 3.22 -6.42
C ALA A 97 11.30 4.52 -6.49
N ALA A 98 10.87 4.92 -7.69
CA ALA A 98 10.01 6.08 -7.89
C ALA A 98 8.64 5.90 -7.21
N VAL A 99 8.01 4.73 -7.36
CA VAL A 99 6.74 4.41 -6.68
C VAL A 99 6.92 4.40 -5.15
N PHE A 100 8.02 3.82 -4.63
CA PHE A 100 8.32 3.91 -3.19
C PHE A 100 8.44 5.35 -2.71
N SER A 101 9.00 6.27 -3.49
CA SER A 101 9.09 7.68 -3.08
C SER A 101 7.71 8.34 -2.96
N VAL A 102 6.77 7.99 -3.84
CA VAL A 102 5.37 8.43 -3.74
C VAL A 102 4.70 7.87 -2.48
N ILE A 103 4.84 6.56 -2.24
CA ILE A 103 4.25 5.89 -1.07
C ILE A 103 4.83 6.47 0.23
N ARG A 104 6.14 6.74 0.30
CA ARG A 104 6.78 7.36 1.46
C ARG A 104 6.24 8.77 1.73
N ASN A 105 5.96 9.54 0.69
CA ASN A 105 5.35 10.86 0.83
C ASN A 105 3.91 10.80 1.37
N ALA A 106 3.17 9.75 1.03
CA ALA A 106 1.81 9.51 1.55
C ALA A 106 1.79 8.73 2.89
N SER A 107 2.94 8.38 3.44
CA SER A 107 3.07 7.61 4.69
C SER A 107 3.03 8.52 5.91
N ALA A 108 2.48 8.00 7.01
CA ALA A 108 2.63 8.60 8.33
C ALA A 108 3.87 8.00 9.01
N PRO A 109 4.78 8.82 9.58
CA PRO A 109 5.96 8.33 10.28
C PRO A 109 5.58 7.37 11.42
N TRP A 110 6.35 6.30 11.58
CA TRP A 110 6.09 5.31 12.63
C TRP A 110 6.34 5.92 14.02
N GLY A 111 5.44 5.59 14.96
CA GLY A 111 5.55 6.02 16.35
C GLY A 111 5.12 7.46 16.61
N VAL A 112 4.64 8.19 15.61
CA VAL A 112 4.03 9.51 15.86
C VAL A 112 2.77 9.33 16.71
N SER A 113 2.73 10.03 17.81
CA SER A 113 1.61 10.07 18.75
C SER A 113 1.28 11.53 19.07
N VAL A 114 0.00 11.85 19.18
CA VAL A 114 -0.50 13.15 19.60
C VAL A 114 -1.47 12.91 20.75
N ASP A 115 -1.31 13.64 21.85
CA ASP A 115 -2.03 13.40 23.10
C ASP A 115 -3.55 13.37 22.91
N ASP A 116 -4.08 14.23 22.05
CA ASP A 116 -5.51 14.31 21.75
C ASP A 116 -5.99 13.31 20.68
N GLN A 117 -5.08 12.54 20.08
CA GLN A 117 -5.37 11.58 19.02
C GLN A 117 -4.64 10.24 19.24
N PRO A 118 -5.00 9.49 20.28
CA PRO A 118 -4.28 8.26 20.65
C PRO A 118 -4.38 7.14 19.61
N ASN A 119 -5.28 7.28 18.65
CA ASN A 119 -5.53 6.30 17.58
C ASN A 119 -4.93 6.72 16.22
N LEU A 120 -3.96 7.63 16.21
CA LEU A 120 -3.30 8.02 14.97
C LEU A 120 -2.64 6.80 14.32
N SER A 121 -3.15 6.43 13.16
CA SER A 121 -2.60 5.30 12.40
C SER A 121 -1.26 5.67 11.80
N THR A 122 -0.22 4.88 12.07
CA THR A 122 1.11 5.06 11.49
C THR A 122 1.42 3.96 10.48
N THR A 123 2.24 4.26 9.48
CA THR A 123 2.67 3.27 8.49
C THR A 123 3.55 2.22 9.16
N ARG A 124 3.27 0.94 8.93
CA ARG A 124 4.03 -0.20 9.46
C ARG A 124 4.91 -0.86 8.40
N TRP A 125 4.46 -0.86 7.16
CA TRP A 125 5.18 -1.38 6.01
C TRP A 125 4.74 -0.67 4.73
N ARG A 126 5.52 -0.86 3.68
CA ARG A 126 5.20 -0.43 2.31
C ARG A 126 5.51 -1.57 1.37
N VAL A 127 4.70 -1.72 0.34
CA VAL A 127 4.91 -2.73 -0.69
C VAL A 127 4.81 -2.11 -2.08
N VAL A 128 5.56 -2.67 -3.01
CA VAL A 128 5.42 -2.40 -4.44
C VAL A 128 5.38 -3.74 -5.17
N ALA A 129 4.34 -3.96 -5.95
CA ALA A 129 4.20 -5.14 -6.80
C ALA A 129 4.52 -4.77 -8.25
N ASP A 130 5.58 -5.33 -8.78
CA ASP A 130 5.89 -5.27 -10.20
C ASP A 130 5.18 -6.43 -10.91
N HIS A 131 4.10 -6.11 -11.61
CA HIS A 131 3.29 -7.12 -12.30
C HIS A 131 3.99 -7.68 -13.55
N LYS A 132 4.86 -6.89 -14.19
CA LYS A 132 5.60 -7.29 -15.39
C LYS A 132 6.66 -8.36 -15.07
N ASP A 133 7.51 -8.06 -14.09
CA ASP A 133 8.61 -8.94 -13.72
C ASP A 133 8.23 -9.91 -12.60
N ARG A 134 7.04 -9.75 -12.01
CA ARG A 134 6.51 -10.55 -10.88
C ARG A 134 7.40 -10.44 -9.64
N LEU A 135 7.86 -9.23 -9.32
CA LEU A 135 8.63 -8.93 -8.13
C LEU A 135 7.73 -8.27 -7.08
N TYR A 136 7.80 -8.76 -5.86
CA TYR A 136 7.07 -8.19 -4.74
C TYR A 136 8.05 -7.56 -3.76
N TYR A 137 8.16 -6.24 -3.81
CA TYR A 137 9.05 -5.47 -2.95
C TYR A 137 8.37 -5.15 -1.62
N PHE A 138 9.16 -5.18 -0.55
CA PHE A 138 8.70 -4.90 0.80
C PHE A 138 9.70 -3.99 1.54
N GLU A 139 9.17 -3.01 2.27
CA GLU A 139 9.89 -2.13 3.17
C GLU A 139 9.19 -2.12 4.54
N SER A 140 9.90 -2.56 5.57
CA SER A 140 9.44 -2.50 6.95
C SER A 140 9.86 -1.17 7.59
N VAL A 141 9.04 -0.64 8.51
CA VAL A 141 9.46 0.51 9.34
C VAL A 141 10.47 0.13 10.42
N TYR A 142 10.66 -1.16 10.66
CA TYR A 142 11.63 -1.68 11.64
C TYR A 142 13.03 -1.87 11.06
N SER A 143 13.22 -1.68 9.75
CA SER A 143 14.51 -1.80 9.07
C SER A 143 14.62 -0.77 7.95
N PRO A 144 15.76 -0.14 7.74
CA PRO A 144 15.97 0.82 6.66
C PRO A 144 16.10 0.15 5.29
N ASN A 145 16.07 -1.18 5.22
CA ASN A 145 16.35 -1.95 4.03
C ASN A 145 15.06 -2.26 3.27
N VAL A 146 15.16 -2.28 1.96
CA VAL A 146 14.16 -2.86 1.05
C VAL A 146 14.64 -4.24 0.62
N PHE A 147 13.73 -5.19 0.60
CA PHE A 147 13.94 -6.51 0.03
C PHE A 147 12.81 -6.86 -0.94
N TRP A 148 12.99 -7.88 -1.75
CA TRP A 148 11.95 -8.35 -2.65
C TRP A 148 11.94 -9.85 -2.79
N VAL A 149 10.81 -10.35 -3.23
CA VAL A 149 10.57 -11.74 -3.58
C VAL A 149 10.34 -11.83 -5.08
N ASP A 150 11.08 -12.68 -5.77
CA ASP A 150 10.75 -13.06 -7.15
C ASP A 150 9.74 -14.21 -7.10
N LEU A 151 8.47 -13.90 -7.45
CA LEU A 151 7.39 -14.86 -7.41
C LEU A 151 7.59 -16.04 -8.37
N LYS A 152 8.49 -15.93 -9.34
CA LYS A 152 8.88 -17.04 -10.24
C LYS A 152 9.73 -18.10 -9.52
N ASN A 153 10.39 -17.71 -8.42
CA ASN A 153 11.20 -18.59 -7.60
C ASN A 153 10.42 -19.23 -6.43
N ILE A 154 9.13 -18.93 -6.31
CA ILE A 154 8.26 -19.51 -5.28
C ILE A 154 7.44 -20.63 -5.89
N ASP A 155 7.50 -21.81 -5.27
CA ASP A 155 6.61 -22.91 -5.60
C ASP A 155 5.27 -22.75 -4.85
N PHE A 156 4.21 -22.49 -5.59
CA PHE A 156 2.85 -22.32 -5.08
C PHE A 156 2.02 -23.61 -5.14
N ALA A 157 2.63 -24.76 -5.45
CA ALA A 157 1.90 -26.02 -5.46
C ALA A 157 1.41 -26.37 -4.04
N GLU A 158 0.18 -26.87 -3.93
CA GLU A 158 -0.44 -27.21 -2.64
C GLU A 158 0.42 -28.19 -1.83
N ALA A 159 1.10 -29.12 -2.50
CA ALA A 159 1.96 -30.11 -1.88
C ALA A 159 3.18 -29.53 -1.14
N THR A 160 3.58 -28.29 -1.43
CA THR A 160 4.71 -27.64 -0.75
C THR A 160 4.36 -27.09 0.62
N GLY A 161 3.06 -27.03 0.95
CA GLY A 161 2.53 -26.50 2.20
C GLY A 161 2.73 -24.98 2.34
N VAL A 162 2.47 -24.47 3.54
CA VAL A 162 2.60 -23.05 3.83
C VAL A 162 4.05 -22.71 4.19
N ARG A 163 4.55 -21.63 3.61
CA ARG A 163 5.86 -21.07 3.95
C ARG A 163 5.71 -19.60 4.33
N MET A 164 6.52 -19.13 5.26
CA MET A 164 6.44 -17.80 5.84
C MET A 164 7.81 -17.13 5.91
N LEU A 165 7.82 -15.82 5.69
CA LEU A 165 8.93 -14.94 6.04
C LEU A 165 8.48 -14.12 7.26
N ASP A 166 9.11 -14.34 8.42
CA ASP A 166 8.76 -13.61 9.64
C ASP A 166 9.27 -12.17 9.56
N LEU A 167 8.37 -11.21 9.62
CA LEU A 167 8.64 -9.77 9.57
C LEU A 167 8.16 -9.07 10.86
N GLY A 168 7.86 -9.84 11.89
CA GLY A 168 7.41 -9.32 13.18
C GLY A 168 8.44 -8.43 13.87
N PRO A 169 8.02 -7.60 14.83
CA PRO A 169 8.91 -6.65 15.50
C PRO A 169 10.02 -7.32 16.33
N ASN A 170 9.85 -8.58 16.68
CA ASN A 170 10.81 -9.34 17.49
C ASN A 170 11.82 -10.15 16.64
N GLN A 171 11.58 -10.23 15.34
CA GLN A 171 12.53 -10.92 14.47
C GLN A 171 13.79 -10.06 14.29
N ARG A 172 14.97 -10.69 14.23
CA ARG A 172 16.27 -10.00 14.19
C ARG A 172 16.97 -10.10 12.84
N ASN A 173 16.42 -10.85 11.90
CA ASN A 173 16.99 -10.96 10.57
C ASN A 173 16.81 -9.65 9.81
N ILE A 174 17.87 -9.16 9.20
CA ILE A 174 17.82 -8.00 8.32
C ILE A 174 17.74 -8.52 6.90
N PHE A 175 16.56 -8.41 6.31
CA PHE A 175 16.36 -8.79 4.91
C PHE A 175 16.72 -7.62 4.00
N SER A 176 17.46 -7.90 2.93
CA SER A 176 17.87 -6.92 1.93
C SER A 176 18.11 -7.63 0.59
N GLY A 177 17.71 -7.03 -0.50
CA GLY A 177 17.85 -7.64 -1.80
C GLY A 177 16.80 -8.72 -2.08
N GLU A 178 17.14 -9.70 -2.89
CA GLU A 178 16.29 -10.84 -3.23
C GLU A 178 16.27 -11.86 -2.08
N VAL A 179 15.08 -12.31 -1.65
CA VAL A 179 14.92 -13.16 -0.46
C VAL A 179 13.97 -14.35 -0.67
N SER A 180 13.71 -14.78 -1.90
CA SER A 180 12.78 -15.89 -2.17
C SER A 180 13.16 -17.19 -1.46
N GLU A 181 14.45 -17.44 -1.24
CA GLU A 181 14.94 -18.64 -0.54
C GLU A 181 14.85 -18.54 1.00
N ALA A 182 14.54 -17.36 1.55
CA ALA A 182 14.50 -17.15 2.99
C ALA A 182 13.20 -17.62 3.66
N PHE A 183 12.21 -18.04 2.88
CA PHE A 183 10.96 -18.56 3.41
C PHE A 183 11.13 -19.91 4.10
N VAL A 184 10.58 -20.03 5.30
CA VAL A 184 10.60 -21.27 6.10
C VAL A 184 9.22 -21.91 6.15
N VAL A 185 9.17 -23.22 6.38
CA VAL A 185 7.90 -23.94 6.58
C VAL A 185 7.17 -23.37 7.79
N ALA A 186 5.87 -23.16 7.65
CA ALA A 186 5.02 -22.58 8.68
C ALA A 186 3.67 -23.30 8.77
N GLN A 187 2.96 -23.05 9.86
CA GLN A 187 1.56 -23.46 9.98
C GLN A 187 0.67 -22.53 9.14
N PRO A 188 -0.45 -23.01 8.61
CA PRO A 188 -1.43 -22.17 7.94
C PRO A 188 -1.88 -21.02 8.83
N PHE A 189 -1.99 -19.82 8.25
CA PHE A 189 -2.56 -18.68 8.93
C PHE A 189 -4.07 -18.87 9.10
N THR A 190 -4.54 -18.60 10.31
CA THR A 190 -5.97 -18.64 10.61
C THR A 190 -6.43 -17.20 10.88
N PHE A 191 -7.45 -16.74 10.15
CA PHE A 191 -8.11 -15.49 10.46
C PHE A 191 -8.92 -15.67 11.76
N GLU A 192 -8.76 -14.75 12.69
CA GLU A 192 -9.65 -14.72 13.86
C GLU A 192 -11.08 -14.38 13.36
N PRO A 193 -12.12 -15.08 13.85
CA PRO A 193 -13.49 -14.74 13.53
C PRO A 193 -13.79 -13.32 14.01
N ALA A 194 -14.62 -12.59 13.28
CA ALA A 194 -15.18 -11.32 13.77
C ALA A 194 -16.06 -11.63 14.98
N GLU A 195 -15.70 -11.12 16.15
CA GLU A 195 -16.52 -11.16 17.36
C GLU A 195 -17.72 -10.19 17.27
#